data_7e949bb246d88121432aadbbf8d346fa
#
_entry.id   7e949bb246d88121432aadbbf8d346fa
#
_cell.length_a   1.000
_cell.length_b   1.000
_cell.length_c   1.000
_cell.angle_alpha   90.00
_cell.angle_beta   90.00
_cell.angle_gamma   90.00
#
_symmetry.space_group_name_H-M   'P 1'
#
loop_
_entity.id
_entity.type
_entity.pdbx_description
1 polymer ?
#
loop_
_entity_poly.entity_id
_entity_poly.type
_entity_poly.pdbx_seq_one_letter_code
_entity_poly.pdbx_strand_id
1 'polypeptide(L)'
;MFDAYCGWCHGFGPAVAGFAAANAGRIELDVVSGGLFTGARVAPIGTMPYVDGANARIAELTGAEFGPGYRALVSDGRFRMDSTAAATGFAALRAVAPDRALEAAEAMQRAFYVDGLSLAEADTYRHLAGLLGLDADAVLTGFTSSGALAAQDFTRAARLGVTSYPTLLLHTATGVVRLGGPTSTAAHLTDALDRHLTSVSH
;
A
#
# COMPACT_ATOMS: atom_id res chain seq x y z
N MET A 1 2.15 5.23 4.48
CA MET A 1 0.74 5.21 4.05
C MET A 1 0.66 4.86 2.58
N PHE A 2 -0.16 3.90 2.25
CA PHE A 2 -0.32 3.40 0.88
C PHE A 2 -1.80 3.26 0.56
N ASP A 3 -2.14 3.18 -0.72
CA ASP A 3 -3.44 2.71 -1.17
C ASP A 3 -3.22 1.49 -2.08
N ALA A 4 -4.02 0.46 -1.92
CA ALA A 4 -3.84 -0.81 -2.63
C ALA A 4 -3.99 -0.65 -4.16
N TYR A 5 -4.78 0.33 -4.59
CA TYR A 5 -4.99 0.66 -6.01
C TYR A 5 -4.15 1.84 -6.50
N CYS A 6 -3.13 2.23 -5.74
CA CYS A 6 -2.19 3.26 -6.15
C CYS A 6 -0.96 2.63 -6.83
N GLY A 7 -0.84 2.78 -8.15
CA GLY A 7 0.30 2.25 -8.92
C GLY A 7 1.66 2.78 -8.44
N TRP A 8 1.74 4.06 -8.02
CA TRP A 8 2.95 4.61 -7.42
C TRP A 8 3.30 3.94 -6.08
N CYS A 9 2.30 3.46 -5.31
CA CYS A 9 2.56 2.68 -4.10
C CYS A 9 3.15 1.31 -4.45
N HIS A 10 2.63 0.67 -5.50
CA HIS A 10 3.17 -0.59 -6.02
C HIS A 10 4.64 -0.43 -6.45
N GLY A 11 4.95 0.62 -7.23
CA GLY A 11 6.33 0.90 -7.63
C GLY A 11 7.28 1.27 -6.49
N PHE A 12 6.76 1.85 -5.40
CA PHE A 12 7.56 2.28 -4.24
C PHE A 12 7.77 1.17 -3.21
N GLY A 13 6.96 0.11 -3.23
CA GLY A 13 7.02 -1.01 -2.27
C GLY A 13 8.43 -1.55 -2.05
N PRO A 14 9.16 -1.98 -3.09
CA PRO A 14 10.51 -2.52 -2.96
C PRO A 14 11.50 -1.56 -2.28
N ALA A 15 11.38 -0.26 -2.51
CA ALA A 15 12.24 0.74 -1.86
C ALA A 15 11.91 0.88 -0.37
N VAL A 16 10.63 0.82 0.00
CA VAL A 16 10.19 0.84 1.41
C VAL A 16 10.62 -0.44 2.12
N ALA A 17 10.49 -1.61 1.49
CA ALA A 17 10.93 -2.88 2.07
C ALA A 17 12.44 -2.90 2.32
N GLY A 18 13.23 -2.47 1.33
CA GLY A 18 14.68 -2.36 1.49
C GLY A 18 15.09 -1.36 2.58
N PHE A 19 14.41 -0.21 2.67
CA PHE A 19 14.60 0.78 3.73
C PHE A 19 14.26 0.20 5.11
N ALA A 20 13.11 -0.47 5.25
CA ALA A 20 12.69 -1.07 6.51
C ALA A 20 13.67 -2.15 6.98
N ALA A 21 14.10 -3.03 6.07
CA ALA A 21 15.08 -4.08 6.38
C ALA A 21 16.44 -3.51 6.82
N ALA A 22 16.95 -2.49 6.11
CA ALA A 22 18.22 -1.85 6.45
C ALA A 22 18.19 -1.09 7.78
N ASN A 23 17.01 -0.73 8.28
CA ASN A 23 16.84 0.10 9.47
C ASN A 23 16.02 -0.58 10.58
N ALA A 24 15.82 -1.90 10.54
CA ALA A 24 14.92 -2.66 11.45
C ALA A 24 15.26 -2.45 12.95
N GLY A 25 16.52 -2.19 13.31
CA GLY A 25 16.92 -1.88 14.71
C GLY A 25 16.81 -0.40 15.09
N ARG A 26 16.36 0.47 14.19
CA ARG A 26 16.41 1.94 14.35
C ARG A 26 15.05 2.61 14.23
N ILE A 27 14.10 1.93 13.58
CA ILE A 27 12.73 2.42 13.34
C ILE A 27 11.71 1.36 13.67
N GLU A 28 10.53 1.81 14.02
CA GLU A 28 9.30 1.02 14.00
C GLU A 28 8.48 1.48 12.79
N LEU A 29 8.10 0.55 11.92
CA LEU A 29 7.32 0.84 10.72
C LEU A 29 5.86 0.48 10.93
N ASP A 30 5.00 1.47 10.81
CA ASP A 30 3.56 1.31 10.84
C ASP A 30 2.97 1.53 9.44
N VAL A 31 2.18 0.58 8.95
CA VAL A 31 1.58 0.61 7.61
C VAL A 31 0.10 0.94 7.72
N VAL A 32 -0.28 2.06 7.12
CA VAL A 32 -1.64 2.61 7.17
C VAL A 32 -2.24 2.63 5.78
N SER A 33 -3.45 2.10 5.64
CA SER A 33 -4.17 2.12 4.37
C SER A 33 -4.74 3.50 4.06
N GLY A 34 -4.73 3.86 2.79
CA GLY A 34 -5.34 5.09 2.26
C GLY A 34 -6.69 4.85 1.62
N GLY A 35 -7.36 5.96 1.29
CA GLY A 35 -8.67 5.97 0.65
C GLY A 35 -8.65 6.73 -0.68
N LEU A 36 -7.84 6.30 -1.64
CA LEU A 36 -7.72 6.95 -2.94
C LEU A 36 -9.04 6.92 -3.72
N PHE A 37 -9.67 5.75 -3.78
CA PHE A 37 -10.94 5.52 -4.47
C PHE A 37 -12.02 5.18 -3.44
N THR A 38 -12.65 6.22 -2.86
CA THR A 38 -13.73 6.07 -1.87
C THR A 38 -14.95 6.91 -2.26
N GLY A 39 -16.14 6.49 -1.87
CA GLY A 39 -17.38 7.21 -2.15
C GLY A 39 -17.59 7.49 -3.65
N ALA A 40 -17.74 8.76 -4.02
CA ALA A 40 -17.95 9.16 -5.42
C ALA A 40 -16.75 8.91 -6.34
N ARG A 41 -15.57 8.63 -5.79
CA ARG A 41 -14.37 8.29 -6.58
C ARG A 41 -14.28 6.80 -6.95
N VAL A 42 -15.14 5.97 -6.41
CA VAL A 42 -15.23 4.56 -6.82
C VAL A 42 -15.81 4.49 -8.23
N ALA A 43 -14.97 4.13 -9.19
CA ALA A 43 -15.34 4.13 -10.61
C ALA A 43 -14.69 2.96 -11.37
N PRO A 44 -15.25 2.57 -12.51
CA PRO A 44 -14.62 1.57 -13.38
C PRO A 44 -13.26 2.08 -13.89
N ILE A 45 -12.25 1.20 -13.92
CA ILE A 45 -10.88 1.53 -14.33
C ILE A 45 -10.84 2.08 -15.78
N GLY A 46 -11.69 1.59 -16.66
CA GLY A 46 -11.80 2.07 -18.05
C GLY A 46 -12.30 3.52 -18.19
N THR A 47 -12.83 4.13 -17.11
CA THR A 47 -13.16 5.56 -17.09
C THR A 47 -11.98 6.46 -16.74
N MET A 48 -10.80 5.89 -16.54
CA MET A 48 -9.58 6.57 -16.13
C MET A 48 -8.52 6.53 -17.23
N PRO A 49 -8.58 7.42 -18.23
CA PRO A 49 -7.73 7.35 -19.43
C PRO A 49 -6.24 7.55 -19.14
N TYR A 50 -5.89 8.01 -17.95
CA TYR A 50 -4.50 8.22 -17.55
C TYR A 50 -3.79 6.95 -17.09
N VAL A 51 -4.51 5.84 -16.85
CA VAL A 51 -3.97 4.62 -16.21
C VAL A 51 -2.82 4.03 -17.00
N ASP A 52 -2.96 3.85 -18.32
CA ASP A 52 -1.92 3.23 -19.15
C ASP A 52 -0.64 4.09 -19.17
N GLY A 53 -0.79 5.40 -19.34
CA GLY A 53 0.36 6.33 -19.33
C GLY A 53 1.03 6.37 -17.95
N ALA A 54 0.26 6.33 -16.87
CA ALA A 54 0.78 6.28 -15.51
C ALA A 54 1.52 4.97 -15.25
N ASN A 55 0.97 3.83 -15.64
CA ASN A 55 1.61 2.52 -15.47
C ASN A 55 2.94 2.44 -16.24
N ALA A 56 2.99 2.92 -17.50
CA ALA A 56 4.22 2.97 -18.27
C ALA A 56 5.29 3.84 -17.58
N ARG A 57 4.89 4.99 -17.06
CA ARG A 57 5.81 5.90 -16.35
C ARG A 57 6.31 5.32 -15.04
N ILE A 58 5.44 4.64 -14.27
CA ILE A 58 5.83 3.97 -13.03
C ILE A 58 6.82 2.85 -13.35
N ALA A 59 6.52 1.99 -14.32
CA ALA A 59 7.42 0.91 -14.72
C ALA A 59 8.81 1.44 -15.15
N GLU A 60 8.86 2.51 -15.95
CA GLU A 60 10.10 3.16 -16.38
C GLU A 60 10.94 3.65 -15.19
N LEU A 61 10.30 4.28 -14.20
CA LEU A 61 11.02 4.96 -13.10
C LEU A 61 11.34 4.04 -11.93
N THR A 62 10.58 2.98 -11.73
CA THR A 62 10.69 2.12 -10.53
C THR A 62 11.02 0.67 -10.84
N GLY A 63 10.89 0.25 -12.10
CA GLY A 63 11.00 -1.16 -12.49
C GLY A 63 9.78 -2.01 -12.11
N ALA A 64 8.68 -1.40 -11.67
CA ALA A 64 7.48 -2.12 -11.26
C ALA A 64 6.87 -2.91 -12.43
N GLU A 65 6.46 -4.13 -12.15
CA GLU A 65 5.78 -5.00 -13.10
C GLU A 65 4.27 -4.77 -13.08
N PHE A 66 3.68 -4.56 -14.24
CA PHE A 66 2.24 -4.62 -14.46
C PHE A 66 1.94 -5.87 -15.29
N GLY A 67 1.49 -6.94 -14.62
CA GLY A 67 1.39 -8.27 -15.19
C GLY A 67 0.23 -8.47 -16.18
N PRO A 68 0.17 -9.64 -16.84
CA PRO A 68 -0.84 -9.92 -17.85
C PRO A 68 -2.27 -9.93 -17.29
N GLY A 69 -2.48 -10.42 -16.05
CA GLY A 69 -3.78 -10.42 -15.38
C GLY A 69 -4.32 -9.00 -15.19
N TYR A 70 -3.49 -8.11 -14.69
CA TYR A 70 -3.86 -6.70 -14.53
C TYR A 70 -4.12 -6.01 -15.89
N ARG A 71 -3.28 -6.24 -16.90
CA ARG A 71 -3.50 -5.68 -18.24
C ARG A 71 -4.82 -6.13 -18.85
N ALA A 72 -5.20 -7.39 -18.66
CA ALA A 72 -6.50 -7.90 -19.09
C ALA A 72 -7.66 -7.17 -18.39
N LEU A 73 -7.53 -6.93 -17.08
CA LEU A 73 -8.50 -6.20 -16.27
C LEU A 73 -8.63 -4.73 -16.73
N VAL A 74 -7.52 -4.05 -17.04
CA VAL A 74 -7.53 -2.68 -17.59
C VAL A 74 -8.19 -2.66 -18.98
N SER A 75 -7.88 -3.62 -19.84
CA SER A 75 -8.45 -3.74 -21.18
C SER A 75 -9.97 -4.02 -21.16
N ASP A 76 -10.46 -4.82 -20.20
CA ASP A 76 -11.89 -5.02 -19.98
C ASP A 76 -12.59 -3.75 -19.49
N GLY A 77 -11.90 -2.94 -18.70
CA GLY A 77 -12.32 -1.63 -18.23
C GLY A 77 -13.43 -1.61 -17.20
N ARG A 78 -14.08 -2.73 -16.88
CA ARG A 78 -15.26 -2.80 -16.00
C ARG A 78 -14.94 -2.86 -14.52
N PHE A 79 -13.70 -3.25 -14.18
CA PHE A 79 -13.28 -3.40 -12.79
C PHE A 79 -13.44 -2.07 -12.03
N ARG A 80 -14.16 -2.11 -10.90
CA ARG A 80 -14.36 -0.93 -10.04
C ARG A 80 -13.30 -0.92 -8.95
N MET A 81 -12.50 0.13 -8.93
CA MET A 81 -11.54 0.35 -7.85
C MET A 81 -12.26 0.92 -6.64
N ASP A 82 -12.31 0.14 -5.55
CA ASP A 82 -12.88 0.54 -4.26
C ASP A 82 -11.84 0.33 -3.15
N SER A 83 -11.20 1.43 -2.75
CA SER A 83 -10.19 1.40 -1.69
C SER A 83 -10.76 0.96 -0.34
N THR A 84 -12.07 1.09 -0.11
CA THR A 84 -12.69 0.65 1.15
C THR A 84 -12.65 -0.87 1.28
N ALA A 85 -13.02 -1.59 0.22
CA ALA A 85 -12.95 -3.05 0.21
C ALA A 85 -11.50 -3.54 0.40
N ALA A 86 -10.57 -2.98 -0.37
CA ALA A 86 -9.14 -3.32 -0.27
C ALA A 86 -8.56 -3.01 1.12
N ALA A 87 -8.88 -1.85 1.71
CA ALA A 87 -8.43 -1.48 3.04
C ALA A 87 -9.00 -2.39 4.14
N THR A 88 -10.24 -2.87 3.98
CA THR A 88 -10.84 -3.84 4.90
C THR A 88 -10.05 -5.16 4.88
N GLY A 89 -9.69 -5.64 3.69
CA GLY A 89 -8.85 -6.83 3.56
C GLY A 89 -7.44 -6.64 4.09
N PHE A 90 -6.83 -5.48 3.86
CA PHE A 90 -5.54 -5.16 4.47
C PHE A 90 -5.62 -5.16 6.00
N ALA A 91 -6.65 -4.56 6.58
CA ALA A 91 -6.87 -4.54 8.02
C ALA A 91 -7.02 -5.96 8.60
N ALA A 92 -7.68 -6.86 7.86
CA ALA A 92 -7.80 -8.27 8.24
C ALA A 92 -6.44 -8.99 8.26
N LEU A 93 -5.63 -8.84 7.21
CA LEU A 93 -4.28 -9.42 7.15
C LEU A 93 -3.39 -8.86 8.26
N ARG A 94 -3.39 -7.54 8.46
CA ARG A 94 -2.62 -6.86 9.50
C ARG A 94 -3.05 -7.27 10.91
N ALA A 95 -4.33 -7.54 11.14
CA ALA A 95 -4.82 -8.00 12.45
C ALA A 95 -4.30 -9.40 12.81
N VAL A 96 -4.13 -10.28 11.82
CA VAL A 96 -3.58 -11.64 12.01
C VAL A 96 -2.06 -11.61 12.15
N ALA A 97 -1.38 -10.73 11.42
CA ALA A 97 0.09 -10.64 11.41
C ALA A 97 0.54 -9.17 11.41
N PRO A 98 0.45 -8.44 12.53
CA PRO A 98 0.77 -7.02 12.60
C PRO A 98 2.22 -6.71 12.23
N ASP A 99 3.16 -7.54 12.63
CA ASP A 99 4.60 -7.38 12.33
C ASP A 99 4.92 -7.58 10.84
N ARG A 100 4.00 -8.14 10.07
CA ARG A 100 4.13 -8.41 8.64
C ARG A 100 3.23 -7.51 7.77
N ALA A 101 2.77 -6.39 8.31
CA ALA A 101 1.86 -5.48 7.61
C ALA A 101 2.43 -4.95 6.28
N LEU A 102 3.74 -4.69 6.20
CA LEU A 102 4.38 -4.27 4.94
C LEU A 102 4.34 -5.39 3.89
N GLU A 103 4.69 -6.60 4.28
CA GLU A 103 4.64 -7.79 3.41
C GLU A 103 3.21 -8.06 2.92
N ALA A 104 2.21 -7.92 3.79
CA ALA A 104 0.81 -8.04 3.42
C ALA A 104 0.39 -6.97 2.38
N ALA A 105 0.82 -5.71 2.55
CA ALA A 105 0.55 -4.65 1.59
C ALA A 105 1.19 -4.93 0.22
N GLU A 106 2.44 -5.41 0.19
CA GLU A 106 3.14 -5.80 -1.04
C GLU A 106 2.46 -6.98 -1.73
N ALA A 107 2.07 -8.02 -0.98
CA ALA A 107 1.37 -9.18 -1.50
C ALA A 107 0.02 -8.79 -2.13
N MET A 108 -0.74 -7.90 -1.49
CA MET A 108 -1.98 -7.36 -2.05
C MET A 108 -1.76 -6.60 -3.35
N GLN A 109 -0.74 -5.74 -3.39
CA GLN A 109 -0.43 -4.97 -4.60
C GLN A 109 0.04 -5.88 -5.73
N ARG A 110 0.84 -6.92 -5.44
CA ARG A 110 1.22 -7.92 -6.42
C ARG A 110 0.00 -8.70 -6.95
N ALA A 111 -0.89 -9.15 -6.06
CA ALA A 111 -2.12 -9.86 -6.46
C ALA A 111 -2.97 -9.02 -7.42
N PHE A 112 -3.07 -7.70 -7.21
CA PHE A 112 -3.80 -6.82 -8.11
C PHE A 112 -3.00 -6.47 -9.38
N TYR A 113 -1.79 -5.90 -9.24
CA TYR A 113 -1.04 -5.32 -10.36
C TYR A 113 -0.32 -6.34 -11.24
N VAL A 114 -0.08 -7.56 -10.76
CA VAL A 114 0.55 -8.62 -11.54
C VAL A 114 -0.48 -9.67 -11.95
N ASP A 115 -1.20 -10.20 -10.97
CA ASP A 115 -2.08 -11.35 -11.16
C ASP A 115 -3.51 -10.94 -11.60
N GLY A 116 -3.89 -9.67 -11.44
CA GLY A 116 -5.21 -9.14 -11.80
C GLY A 116 -6.33 -9.61 -10.88
N LEU A 117 -6.00 -9.98 -9.63
CA LEU A 117 -6.99 -10.45 -8.66
C LEU A 117 -7.77 -9.27 -8.06
N SER A 118 -9.06 -9.45 -7.86
CA SER A 118 -9.93 -8.46 -7.25
C SER A 118 -9.69 -8.40 -5.74
N LEU A 119 -9.28 -7.24 -5.22
CA LEU A 119 -9.14 -7.00 -3.77
C LEU A 119 -10.49 -6.76 -3.05
N ALA A 120 -11.61 -6.93 -3.74
CA ALA A 120 -12.94 -6.94 -3.15
C ALA A 120 -13.46 -8.35 -2.87
N GLU A 121 -12.73 -9.39 -3.31
CA GLU A 121 -13.17 -10.78 -3.25
C GLU A 121 -12.50 -11.54 -2.11
N ALA A 122 -13.30 -12.29 -1.32
CA ALA A 122 -12.80 -13.10 -0.20
C ALA A 122 -11.77 -14.15 -0.62
N ASP A 123 -11.94 -14.74 -1.82
CA ASP A 123 -11.01 -15.75 -2.34
C ASP A 123 -9.60 -15.20 -2.58
N THR A 124 -9.48 -13.91 -2.90
CA THR A 124 -8.17 -13.24 -2.98
C THR A 124 -7.48 -13.25 -1.61
N TYR A 125 -8.21 -12.99 -0.54
CA TYR A 125 -7.62 -12.99 0.82
C TYR A 125 -7.33 -14.40 1.32
N ARG A 126 -8.10 -15.40 0.92
CA ARG A 126 -7.75 -16.82 1.17
C ARG A 126 -6.43 -17.18 0.48
N HIS A 127 -6.27 -16.78 -0.78
CA HIS A 127 -5.04 -16.96 -1.53
C HIS A 127 -3.86 -16.25 -0.87
N LEU A 128 -4.02 -14.97 -0.51
CA LEU A 128 -2.99 -14.18 0.18
C LEU A 128 -2.60 -14.78 1.54
N ALA A 129 -3.57 -15.25 2.32
CA ALA A 129 -3.30 -15.94 3.58
C ALA A 129 -2.43 -17.18 3.35
N GLY A 130 -2.74 -17.98 2.32
CA GLY A 130 -1.93 -19.14 1.93
C GLY A 130 -0.50 -18.76 1.53
N LEU A 131 -0.32 -17.72 0.70
CA LEU A 131 1.00 -17.23 0.29
C LEU A 131 1.82 -16.74 1.48
N LEU A 132 1.17 -16.08 2.42
CA LEU A 132 1.80 -15.53 3.62
C LEU A 132 1.93 -16.54 4.76
N GLY A 133 1.41 -17.78 4.61
CA GLY A 133 1.40 -18.78 5.67
C GLY A 133 0.57 -18.36 6.90
N LEU A 134 -0.51 -17.59 6.69
CA LEU A 134 -1.42 -17.13 7.72
C LEU A 134 -2.64 -18.04 7.85
N ASP A 135 -3.33 -17.97 8.98
CA ASP A 135 -4.62 -18.62 9.17
C ASP A 135 -5.68 -17.98 8.26
N ALA A 136 -6.08 -18.71 7.22
CA ALA A 136 -7.02 -18.23 6.22
C ALA A 136 -8.42 -17.96 6.82
N ASP A 137 -8.88 -18.77 7.77
CA ASP A 137 -10.19 -18.60 8.40
C ASP A 137 -10.21 -17.36 9.30
N ALA A 138 -9.11 -17.08 10.01
CA ALA A 138 -8.95 -15.85 10.78
C ALA A 138 -8.94 -14.61 9.85
N VAL A 139 -8.21 -14.67 8.73
CA VAL A 139 -8.19 -13.57 7.74
C VAL A 139 -9.57 -13.33 7.14
N LEU A 140 -10.31 -14.38 6.75
CA LEU A 140 -11.64 -14.24 6.17
C LEU A 140 -12.68 -13.74 7.17
N THR A 141 -12.59 -14.17 8.42
CA THR A 141 -13.42 -13.62 9.51
C THR A 141 -13.12 -12.12 9.68
N GLY A 142 -11.85 -11.73 9.68
CA GLY A 142 -11.41 -10.35 9.72
C GLY A 142 -11.92 -9.55 8.51
N PHE A 143 -11.88 -10.11 7.31
CA PHE A 143 -12.35 -9.45 6.09
C PHE A 143 -13.83 -9.03 6.16
N THR A 144 -14.66 -9.79 6.85
CA THR A 144 -16.08 -9.44 7.04
C THR A 144 -16.32 -8.43 8.15
N SER A 145 -15.38 -8.23 9.09
CA SER A 145 -15.56 -7.43 10.31
C SER A 145 -14.63 -6.21 10.44
N SER A 146 -13.56 -6.10 9.64
CA SER A 146 -12.53 -5.06 9.80
C SER A 146 -12.84 -3.71 9.13
N GLY A 147 -14.04 -3.48 8.64
CA GLY A 147 -14.41 -2.21 7.99
C GLY A 147 -14.21 -0.98 8.89
N ALA A 148 -14.42 -1.11 10.20
CA ALA A 148 -14.15 -0.04 11.17
C ALA A 148 -12.65 0.29 11.29
N LEU A 149 -11.76 -0.71 11.19
CA LEU A 149 -10.31 -0.52 11.20
C LEU A 149 -9.83 0.19 9.92
N ALA A 150 -10.39 -0.15 8.76
CA ALA A 150 -10.13 0.55 7.52
C ALA A 150 -10.53 2.04 7.60
N ALA A 151 -11.70 2.34 8.16
CA ALA A 151 -12.17 3.70 8.38
C ALA A 151 -11.27 4.49 9.37
N GLN A 152 -10.73 3.82 10.38
CA GLN A 152 -9.75 4.41 11.30
C GLN A 152 -8.45 4.78 10.57
N ASP A 153 -7.95 3.93 9.67
CA ASP A 153 -6.78 4.21 8.84
C ASP A 153 -7.01 5.46 7.97
N PHE A 154 -8.16 5.58 7.32
CA PHE A 154 -8.50 6.75 6.51
C PHE A 154 -8.57 8.04 7.36
N THR A 155 -9.16 7.93 8.56
CA THR A 155 -9.22 9.03 9.51
C THR A 155 -7.82 9.44 9.96
N ARG A 156 -6.95 8.47 10.24
CA ARG A 156 -5.56 8.71 10.62
C ARG A 156 -4.77 9.40 9.51
N ALA A 157 -4.89 8.93 8.27
CA ALA A 157 -4.27 9.57 7.12
C ALA A 157 -4.72 11.03 6.96
N ALA A 158 -6.02 11.29 7.07
CA ALA A 158 -6.58 12.65 6.99
C ALA A 158 -6.08 13.55 8.11
N ARG A 159 -6.01 13.09 9.37
CA ARG A 159 -5.48 13.85 10.52
C ARG A 159 -4.00 14.21 10.35
N LEU A 160 -3.23 13.39 9.67
CA LEU A 160 -1.83 13.65 9.34
C LEU A 160 -1.65 14.48 8.07
N GLY A 161 -2.73 15.00 7.49
CA GLY A 161 -2.70 15.83 6.30
C GLY A 161 -2.28 15.10 5.03
N VAL A 162 -2.40 13.78 5.00
CA VAL A 162 -2.03 12.97 3.83
C VAL A 162 -3.13 13.06 2.78
N THR A 163 -2.80 13.64 1.63
CA THR A 163 -3.70 13.84 0.48
C THR A 163 -3.28 13.08 -0.77
N SER A 164 -2.14 12.39 -0.72
CA SER A 164 -1.59 11.64 -1.85
C SER A 164 -0.84 10.40 -1.38
N TYR A 165 -0.77 9.39 -2.26
CA TYR A 165 -0.10 8.12 -1.99
C TYR A 165 0.94 7.82 -3.08
N PRO A 166 2.07 7.17 -2.73
CA PRO A 166 2.49 6.81 -1.37
C PRO A 166 2.92 8.04 -0.56
N THR A 167 2.80 7.95 0.76
CA THR A 167 3.39 8.93 1.69
C THR A 167 4.11 8.18 2.80
N LEU A 168 5.42 8.44 2.96
CA LEU A 168 6.25 7.94 4.06
C LEU A 168 6.53 9.11 5.01
N LEU A 169 6.10 8.96 6.27
CA LEU A 169 6.30 9.96 7.33
C LEU A 169 7.22 9.39 8.40
N LEU A 170 8.16 10.21 8.83
CA LEU A 170 8.97 9.97 10.03
C LEU A 170 8.36 10.77 11.18
N HIS A 171 7.97 10.09 12.24
CA HIS A 171 7.57 10.69 13.51
C HIS A 171 8.80 10.77 14.42
N THR A 172 9.09 11.96 14.90
CA THR A 172 10.18 12.23 15.84
C THR A 172 9.62 12.93 17.08
N ALA A 173 10.43 13.08 18.11
CA ALA A 173 10.06 13.85 19.30
C ALA A 173 9.72 15.32 19.00
N THR A 174 10.24 15.87 17.90
CA THR A 174 10.08 17.27 17.50
C THR A 174 8.99 17.50 16.44
N GLY A 175 8.41 16.42 15.89
CA GLY A 175 7.35 16.54 14.88
C GLY A 175 7.31 15.42 13.86
N VAL A 176 6.58 15.68 12.77
CA VAL A 176 6.37 14.74 11.67
C VAL A 176 6.96 15.32 10.39
N VAL A 177 7.79 14.56 9.71
CA VAL A 177 8.41 14.97 8.45
C VAL A 177 8.20 13.92 7.36
N ARG A 178 8.15 14.36 6.11
CA ARG A 178 8.05 13.46 4.97
C ARG A 178 9.44 12.93 4.59
N LEU A 179 9.56 11.61 4.50
CA LEU A 179 10.77 10.93 4.05
C LEU A 179 10.64 10.54 2.56
N GLY A 180 11.20 11.35 1.68
CA GLY A 180 11.25 11.03 0.26
C GLY A 180 9.90 11.01 -0.48
N GLY A 181 9.89 10.43 -1.67
CA GLY A 181 8.76 10.33 -2.59
C GLY A 181 8.74 9.00 -3.34
N PRO A 182 7.79 8.80 -4.28
CA PRO A 182 7.51 7.50 -4.89
C PRO A 182 8.65 6.95 -5.78
N THR A 183 9.63 7.76 -6.12
CA THR A 183 10.83 7.37 -6.90
C THR A 183 12.10 7.33 -6.06
N SER A 184 12.00 7.51 -4.73
CA SER A 184 13.16 7.39 -3.84
C SER A 184 13.61 5.94 -3.72
N THR A 185 14.91 5.72 -3.71
CA THR A 185 15.51 4.41 -3.42
C THR A 185 15.60 4.15 -1.92
N ALA A 186 15.77 2.89 -1.51
CA ALA A 186 16.01 2.54 -0.11
C ALA A 186 17.21 3.30 0.50
N ALA A 187 18.29 3.47 -0.28
CA ALA A 187 19.47 4.24 0.14
C ALA A 187 19.11 5.71 0.41
N HIS A 188 18.41 6.37 -0.53
CA HIS A 188 17.97 7.77 -0.34
C HIS A 188 17.07 7.94 0.90
N LEU A 189 16.21 6.96 1.20
CA LEU A 189 15.36 6.99 2.40
C LEU A 189 16.20 6.82 3.68
N THR A 190 17.22 5.96 3.66
CA THR A 190 18.16 5.78 4.79
C THR A 190 18.98 7.04 5.02
N ASP A 191 19.52 7.65 3.97
CA ASP A 191 20.26 8.92 4.08
C ASP A 191 19.35 10.06 4.63
N ALA A 192 18.08 10.07 4.24
CA ALA A 192 17.12 11.04 4.78
C ALA A 192 16.86 10.80 6.27
N LEU A 193 16.69 9.56 6.70
CA LEU A 193 16.57 9.18 8.11
C LEU A 193 17.79 9.62 8.90
N ASP A 194 19.02 9.34 8.41
CA ASP A 194 20.28 9.69 9.09
C ASP A 194 20.40 11.19 9.33
N ARG A 195 20.07 12.01 8.34
CA ARG A 195 20.05 13.48 8.50
C ARG A 195 19.12 13.94 9.62
N HIS A 196 17.93 13.33 9.74
CA HIS A 196 16.98 13.68 10.78
C HIS A 196 17.43 13.23 12.17
N LEU A 197 18.01 12.03 12.29
CA LEU A 197 18.51 11.53 13.58
C LEU A 197 19.70 12.33 14.08
N THR A 198 20.59 12.77 13.19
CA THR A 198 21.77 13.58 13.54
C THR A 198 21.36 15.00 13.97
N SER A 199 20.33 15.60 13.35
CA SER A 199 19.86 16.95 13.68
C SER A 199 19.15 17.04 15.03
N VAL A 200 18.66 15.94 15.58
CA VAL A 200 17.98 15.88 16.89
C VAL A 200 18.98 15.69 18.05
N SER A 201 20.23 15.32 17.73
CA SER A 201 21.30 15.05 18.73
C SER A 201 22.11 16.29 19.10
N HIS A 202 21.75 17.47 18.60
CA HIS A 202 22.34 18.78 18.86
C HIS A 202 21.29 19.74 19.42
#